data_d2e9dab93208b8a562be8b8442034cbf
#
_entry.id   d2e9dab93208b8a562be8b8442034cbf
#
_cell.length_a   1.000
_cell.length_b   1.000
_cell.length_c   1.000
_cell.angle_alpha   90.00
_cell.angle_beta   90.00
_cell.angle_gamma   90.00
#
_symmetry.space_group_name_H-M   'P 1'
#
loop_
_entity.id
_entity.type
_entity.pdbx_description
1 polymer ?
#
loop_
_entity_poly.entity_id
_entity_poly.type
_entity_poly.pdbx_seq_one_letter_code
_entity_poly.pdbx_strand_id
1 'polypeptide(L)'
;MKTKALLFKSLLLATAMFLMTPLHAWEPAQFGIVIQLTLMDIQPEPTLPRSPIEVPQIGQTDHALYFLDEIDLSLNLYSVDEIGNETLEYATVVPATTTSVQLPTDLSGTYIIEVICDGLYFRGEIEL
;
A
#
# COMPACT_ATOMS: atom_id res chain seq x y z
N MET A 1 -21.09 -10.01 46.20
CA MET A 1 -20.50 -8.70 46.13
C MET A 1 -19.13 -8.67 45.45
N LYS A 2 -18.42 -9.79 45.42
CA LYS A 2 -17.17 -9.91 44.70
C LYS A 2 -17.33 -9.72 43.17
N THR A 3 -18.48 -10.10 42.61
CA THR A 3 -18.78 -9.96 41.20
C THR A 3 -18.89 -8.50 40.77
N LYS A 4 -19.40 -7.62 41.60
CA LYS A 4 -19.51 -6.20 41.28
C LYS A 4 -18.15 -5.52 41.20
N ALA A 5 -17.22 -5.88 42.09
CA ALA A 5 -15.88 -5.33 42.05
C ALA A 5 -15.09 -5.79 40.83
N LEU A 6 -15.27 -7.05 40.42
CA LEU A 6 -14.63 -7.58 39.23
C LEU A 6 -15.15 -6.92 37.96
N LEU A 7 -16.46 -6.72 37.88
CA LEU A 7 -17.07 -6.03 36.74
C LEU A 7 -16.61 -4.58 36.63
N PHE A 8 -16.47 -3.92 37.78
CA PHE A 8 -15.99 -2.55 37.81
C PHE A 8 -14.54 -2.42 37.35
N LYS A 9 -13.69 -3.33 37.79
CA LYS A 9 -12.29 -3.37 37.33
C LYS A 9 -12.16 -3.65 35.84
N SER A 10 -12.96 -4.57 35.33
CA SER A 10 -12.97 -4.87 33.90
C SER A 10 -13.46 -3.70 33.07
N LEU A 11 -14.46 -2.99 33.58
CA LEU A 11 -14.98 -1.81 32.89
C LEU A 11 -13.95 -0.69 32.84
N LEU A 12 -13.23 -0.46 33.93
CA LEU A 12 -12.18 0.56 33.98
C LEU A 12 -11.03 0.24 33.03
N LEU A 13 -10.63 -1.02 32.96
CA LEU A 13 -9.58 -1.44 32.06
C LEU A 13 -10.00 -1.27 30.59
N ALA A 14 -11.21 -1.67 30.27
CA ALA A 14 -11.76 -1.50 28.92
C ALA A 14 -11.85 -0.03 28.52
N THR A 15 -12.26 0.83 29.44
CA THR A 15 -12.34 2.27 29.19
C THR A 15 -10.95 2.87 28.94
N ALA A 16 -9.94 2.46 29.71
CA ALA A 16 -8.59 2.94 29.52
C ALA A 16 -8.03 2.51 28.15
N MET A 17 -8.25 1.28 27.74
CA MET A 17 -7.85 0.80 26.44
C MET A 17 -8.57 1.53 25.30
N PHE A 18 -9.83 1.83 25.50
CA PHE A 18 -10.62 2.54 24.52
C PHE A 18 -10.15 3.98 24.34
N LEU A 19 -9.73 4.64 25.42
CA LEU A 19 -9.21 5.99 25.35
C LEU A 19 -7.85 6.06 24.63
N MET A 20 -7.04 5.02 24.71
CA MET A 20 -5.75 4.98 24.03
C MET A 20 -5.87 4.58 22.56
N THR A 21 -6.87 3.81 22.22
CA THR A 21 -7.06 3.32 20.85
C THR A 21 -7.18 4.44 19.81
N PRO A 22 -7.95 5.53 20.02
CA PRO A 22 -8.07 6.59 19.00
C PRO A 22 -6.75 7.28 18.67
N LEU A 23 -5.83 7.36 19.62
CA LEU A 23 -4.54 7.98 19.39
C LEU A 23 -3.63 7.15 18.50
N HIS A 24 -3.72 5.82 18.60
CA HIS A 24 -2.89 4.92 17.81
C HIS A 24 -3.53 4.53 16.48
N ALA A 25 -4.86 4.49 16.43
CA ALA A 25 -5.57 4.09 15.21
C ALA A 25 -5.65 5.21 14.18
N TRP A 26 -5.38 6.43 14.58
CA TRP A 26 -5.64 7.60 13.75
C TRP A 26 -4.70 7.72 12.56
N GLU A 27 -3.42 7.49 12.76
CA GLU A 27 -2.42 7.65 11.70
C GLU A 27 -2.28 6.43 10.79
N PRO A 28 -2.12 5.20 11.30
CA PRO A 28 -1.93 4.06 10.42
C PRO A 28 -3.22 3.60 9.74
N ALA A 29 -4.41 3.89 10.28
CA ALA A 29 -5.66 3.45 9.70
C ALA A 29 -6.03 4.14 8.40
N GLN A 30 -5.48 5.32 8.12
CA GLN A 30 -5.77 6.06 6.90
C GLN A 30 -5.07 5.51 5.68
N PHE A 31 -3.83 5.09 5.83
CA PHE A 31 -2.99 4.74 4.69
C PHE A 31 -2.50 3.29 4.73
N GLY A 32 -2.70 2.60 5.84
CA GLY A 32 -2.19 1.24 5.99
C GLY A 32 -0.68 1.19 5.87
N ILE A 33 -0.20 0.31 5.00
CA ILE A 33 1.22 0.13 4.73
C ILE A 33 1.60 0.92 3.49
N VAL A 34 2.70 1.67 3.56
CA VAL A 34 3.26 2.34 2.38
C VAL A 34 4.05 1.31 1.58
N ILE A 35 3.72 1.17 0.32
CA ILE A 35 4.39 0.23 -0.57
C ILE A 35 5.76 0.79 -0.93
N GLN A 36 6.80 -0.01 -0.75
CA GLN A 36 8.15 0.37 -1.10
C GLN A 36 8.38 0.10 -2.58
N LEU A 37 8.48 1.16 -3.36
CA LEU A 37 8.73 1.08 -4.79
C LEU A 37 10.18 1.44 -5.08
N THR A 38 10.79 0.72 -6.02
CA THR A 38 12.14 0.98 -6.48
C THR A 38 12.09 1.35 -7.96
N LEU A 39 12.73 2.43 -8.32
CA LEU A 39 12.87 2.80 -9.73
C LEU A 39 13.74 1.76 -10.44
N MET A 40 13.19 1.19 -11.49
CA MET A 40 13.93 0.28 -12.36
C MET A 40 14.62 1.11 -13.42
N ASP A 41 15.95 1.08 -13.40
CA ASP A 41 16.74 1.82 -14.36
C ASP A 41 16.69 1.15 -15.72
N ILE A 42 16.05 1.82 -16.64
CA ILE A 42 15.85 1.26 -17.97
C ILE A 42 16.93 1.72 -18.93
N GLN A 43 17.47 2.92 -18.75
CA GLN A 43 18.58 3.42 -19.57
C GLN A 43 19.31 4.54 -18.84
N PRO A 44 20.60 4.36 -18.56
CA PRO A 44 21.41 5.48 -18.10
C PRO A 44 21.54 6.47 -19.25
N GLU A 45 20.88 7.61 -19.13
CA GLU A 45 21.22 8.75 -19.96
C GLU A 45 22.21 9.60 -19.19
N PRO A 46 23.49 9.56 -19.56
CA PRO A 46 24.51 10.17 -18.72
C PRO A 46 24.65 11.67 -18.88
N THR A 47 23.78 12.35 -19.58
CA THR A 47 24.14 13.65 -20.13
C THR A 47 23.48 14.85 -19.50
N LEU A 48 22.53 14.69 -18.57
CA LEU A 48 21.88 15.85 -17.97
C LEU A 48 21.67 15.65 -16.48
N PRO A 49 22.04 16.64 -15.64
CA PRO A 49 21.66 16.62 -14.25
C PRO A 49 20.13 16.69 -14.19
N ARG A 50 19.52 15.63 -13.72
CA ARG A 50 18.07 15.56 -13.57
C ARG A 50 17.66 16.00 -12.19
N SER A 51 16.49 16.61 -12.11
CA SER A 51 15.79 16.76 -10.84
C SER A 51 15.64 15.39 -10.19
N PRO A 52 15.65 15.29 -8.86
CA PRO A 52 15.40 14.03 -8.19
C PRO A 52 14.09 13.43 -8.66
N ILE A 53 14.11 12.14 -8.98
CA ILE A 53 12.91 11.42 -9.39
C ILE A 53 12.07 11.16 -8.15
N GLU A 54 10.84 11.63 -8.19
CA GLU A 54 9.90 11.36 -7.12
C GLU A 54 9.25 10.00 -7.32
N VAL A 55 9.38 9.14 -6.32
CA VAL A 55 8.73 7.85 -6.30
C VAL A 55 7.27 8.05 -5.93
N PRO A 56 6.31 7.51 -6.71
CA PRO A 56 4.91 7.64 -6.35
C PRO A 56 4.63 7.03 -4.98
N GLN A 57 3.83 7.72 -4.18
CA GLN A 57 3.45 7.25 -2.85
C GLN A 57 2.13 6.50 -2.94
N ILE A 58 2.17 5.22 -2.62
CA ILE A 58 1.00 4.35 -2.65
C ILE A 58 0.87 3.66 -1.30
N GLY A 59 -0.29 3.83 -0.67
CA GLY A 59 -0.62 3.13 0.55
C GLY A 59 -1.50 1.92 0.26
N GLN A 60 -1.48 0.95 1.15
CA GLN A 60 -2.27 -0.27 1.03
C GLN A 60 -3.00 -0.56 2.33
N THR A 61 -4.27 -0.88 2.22
CA THR A 61 -5.07 -1.46 3.30
C THR A 61 -5.83 -2.65 2.73
N ASP A 62 -5.46 -3.86 3.13
CA ASP A 62 -5.99 -5.10 2.57
C ASP A 62 -5.85 -5.13 1.04
N HIS A 63 -6.95 -5.15 0.31
CA HIS A 63 -6.97 -5.16 -1.15
C HIS A 63 -7.23 -3.78 -1.75
N ALA A 64 -7.12 -2.72 -0.95
CA ALA A 64 -7.31 -1.37 -1.44
C ALA A 64 -5.97 -0.63 -1.52
N LEU A 65 -5.75 0.06 -2.62
CA LEU A 65 -4.60 0.93 -2.82
C LEU A 65 -5.04 2.39 -2.78
N TYR A 66 -4.25 3.22 -2.14
CA TYR A 66 -4.50 4.65 -1.99
C TYR A 66 -3.35 5.43 -2.60
N PHE A 67 -3.67 6.39 -3.45
CA PHE A 67 -2.69 7.20 -4.15
C PHE A 67 -2.62 8.58 -3.53
N LEU A 68 -1.43 8.94 -3.08
CA LEU A 68 -1.20 10.24 -2.44
C LEU A 68 -0.84 11.32 -3.44
N ASP A 69 -0.39 10.94 -4.63
CA ASP A 69 -0.01 11.86 -5.69
C ASP A 69 -1.07 11.88 -6.79
N GLU A 70 -1.31 13.06 -7.35
CA GLU A 70 -2.24 13.23 -8.47
C GLU A 70 -1.49 13.06 -9.79
N ILE A 71 -1.25 11.80 -10.18
CA ILE A 71 -0.57 11.48 -11.43
C ILE A 71 -1.28 10.34 -12.14
N ASP A 72 -1.26 10.39 -13.46
CA ASP A 72 -1.72 9.25 -14.26
C ASP A 72 -0.67 8.15 -14.19
N LEU A 73 -1.11 6.94 -13.91
CA LEU A 73 -0.20 5.80 -13.87
C LEU A 73 -0.88 4.53 -14.38
N SER A 74 -0.05 3.59 -14.79
CA SER A 74 -0.48 2.23 -15.09
C SER A 74 0.02 1.33 -13.98
N LEU A 75 -0.81 0.38 -13.57
CA LEU A 75 -0.54 -0.50 -12.44
C LEU A 75 -0.73 -1.94 -12.89
N ASN A 76 0.28 -2.76 -12.64
CA ASN A 76 0.25 -4.18 -12.96
C ASN A 76 0.64 -4.99 -11.73
N LEU A 77 -0.01 -6.13 -11.56
CA LEU A 77 0.34 -7.10 -10.52
C LEU A 77 0.77 -8.40 -11.16
N TYR A 78 1.89 -8.92 -10.70
CA TYR A 78 2.44 -10.19 -11.17
C TYR A 78 2.57 -11.17 -10.02
N SER A 79 2.15 -12.40 -10.24
CA SER A 79 2.52 -13.52 -9.38
C SER A 79 3.87 -14.05 -9.81
N VAL A 80 4.63 -14.61 -8.87
CA VAL A 80 5.95 -15.18 -9.15
C VAL A 80 5.93 -16.63 -8.70
N ASP A 81 6.33 -17.53 -9.59
CA ASP A 81 6.43 -18.94 -9.26
C ASP A 81 7.76 -19.28 -8.57
N GLU A 82 7.96 -20.54 -8.24
CA GLU A 82 9.14 -21.01 -7.50
C GLU A 82 10.45 -20.81 -8.27
N ILE A 83 10.38 -20.75 -9.59
CA ILE A 83 11.57 -20.57 -10.44
C ILE A 83 11.74 -19.12 -10.89
N GLY A 84 10.90 -18.21 -10.42
CA GLY A 84 11.01 -16.79 -10.69
C GLY A 84 10.26 -16.29 -11.92
N ASN A 85 9.41 -17.12 -12.53
CA ASN A 85 8.58 -16.67 -13.64
C ASN A 85 7.43 -15.81 -13.16
N GLU A 86 7.23 -14.67 -13.82
CA GLU A 86 6.18 -13.73 -13.49
C GLU A 86 4.99 -13.90 -14.41
N THR A 87 3.81 -13.90 -13.84
CA THR A 87 2.55 -13.99 -14.57
C THR A 87 1.69 -12.78 -14.21
N LEU A 88 1.20 -12.07 -15.24
CA LEU A 88 0.32 -10.93 -15.03
C LEU A 88 -1.04 -11.39 -14.51
N GLU A 89 -1.38 -10.94 -13.32
CA GLU A 89 -2.64 -11.30 -12.66
C GLU A 89 -3.67 -10.19 -12.73
N TYR A 90 -3.23 -8.94 -12.81
CA TYR A 90 -4.12 -7.79 -12.80
C TYR A 90 -3.42 -6.59 -13.42
N ALA A 91 -4.16 -5.83 -14.22
CA ALA A 91 -3.66 -4.61 -14.84
C ALA A 91 -4.77 -3.56 -14.89
N THR A 92 -4.42 -2.32 -14.57
CA THR A 92 -5.35 -1.21 -14.66
C THR A 92 -4.62 0.09 -14.93
N VAL A 93 -5.34 1.05 -15.48
CA VAL A 93 -4.87 2.43 -15.62
C VAL A 93 -5.54 3.27 -14.54
N VAL A 94 -4.75 4.06 -13.85
CA VAL A 94 -5.22 4.91 -12.75
C VAL A 94 -5.07 6.37 -13.18
N PRO A 95 -6.18 7.04 -13.49
CA PRO A 95 -6.15 8.48 -13.79
C PRO A 95 -5.73 9.31 -12.57
N ALA A 96 -5.15 10.47 -12.82
CA ALA A 96 -4.67 11.37 -11.77
C ALA A 96 -5.76 11.77 -10.78
N THR A 97 -7.01 11.75 -11.18
CA THR A 97 -8.14 12.09 -10.31
C THR A 97 -8.57 10.95 -9.40
N THR A 98 -8.06 9.75 -9.61
CA THR A 98 -8.41 8.58 -8.81
C THR A 98 -7.60 8.57 -7.52
N THR A 99 -8.27 8.46 -6.38
CA THR A 99 -7.63 8.44 -5.06
C THR A 99 -7.42 7.04 -4.52
N SER A 100 -8.19 6.06 -5.00
CA SER A 100 -8.06 4.68 -4.55
C SER A 100 -8.50 3.70 -5.62
N VAL A 101 -7.95 2.48 -5.53
CA VAL A 101 -8.30 1.37 -6.40
C VAL A 101 -8.52 0.14 -5.54
N GLN A 102 -9.62 -0.57 -5.79
CA GLN A 102 -9.89 -1.84 -5.15
C GLN A 102 -9.32 -2.97 -6.00
N LEU A 103 -8.38 -3.72 -5.44
CA LEU A 103 -7.83 -4.90 -6.10
C LEU A 103 -8.79 -6.08 -5.98
N PRO A 104 -8.71 -7.08 -6.89
CA PRO A 104 -9.57 -8.26 -6.79
C PRO A 104 -9.37 -8.98 -5.45
N THR A 105 -10.47 -9.33 -4.81
CA THR A 105 -10.44 -9.96 -3.48
C THR A 105 -10.09 -11.44 -3.52
N ASP A 106 -10.09 -12.05 -4.69
CA ASP A 106 -9.67 -13.44 -4.90
C ASP A 106 -8.14 -13.59 -5.00
N LEU A 107 -7.42 -12.49 -5.14
CA LEU A 107 -5.97 -12.53 -5.10
C LEU A 107 -5.48 -12.64 -3.66
N SER A 108 -4.55 -13.52 -3.40
CA SER A 108 -3.96 -13.71 -2.08
C SER A 108 -2.51 -14.12 -2.21
N GLY A 109 -1.69 -13.66 -1.26
CA GLY A 109 -0.26 -13.96 -1.24
C GLY A 109 0.58 -12.78 -1.66
N THR A 110 1.82 -13.05 -2.02
CA THR A 110 2.80 -12.04 -2.39
C THR A 110 2.80 -11.82 -3.89
N TYR A 111 2.76 -10.55 -4.29
CA TYR A 111 2.77 -10.14 -5.70
C TYR A 111 3.82 -9.06 -5.92
N ILE A 112 4.30 -9.00 -7.16
CA ILE A 112 5.10 -7.86 -7.61
C ILE A 112 4.14 -6.80 -8.14
N ILE A 113 4.24 -5.59 -7.61
CA ILE A 113 3.52 -4.45 -8.15
C ILE A 113 4.43 -3.65 -9.06
N GLU A 114 3.94 -3.32 -10.22
CA GLU A 114 4.64 -2.53 -11.21
C GLU A 114 3.84 -1.26 -11.47
N VAL A 115 4.49 -0.13 -11.34
CA VAL A 115 3.87 1.17 -11.54
C VAL A 115 4.63 1.91 -12.63
N ILE A 116 3.92 2.35 -13.66
CA ILE A 116 4.50 3.08 -14.78
C ILE A 116 3.85 4.47 -14.79
N CYS A 117 4.66 5.49 -14.66
CA CYS A 117 4.21 6.89 -14.74
C CYS A 117 5.30 7.76 -15.32
N ASP A 118 4.93 8.70 -16.17
CA ASP A 118 5.85 9.63 -16.83
C ASP A 118 7.02 8.93 -17.54
N GLY A 119 6.76 7.76 -18.13
CA GLY A 119 7.80 6.97 -18.77
C GLY A 119 8.76 6.30 -17.81
N LEU A 120 8.52 6.38 -16.52
CA LEU A 120 9.33 5.75 -15.50
C LEU A 120 8.66 4.48 -14.98
N TYR A 121 9.47 3.59 -14.53
CA TYR A 121 9.13 2.22 -14.20
C TYR A 121 9.50 1.93 -12.76
N PHE A 122 8.54 1.63 -11.94
CA PHE A 122 8.77 1.32 -10.53
C PHE A 122 8.27 -0.08 -10.22
N ARG A 123 8.98 -0.79 -9.38
CA ARG A 123 8.57 -2.11 -8.91
C ARG A 123 8.68 -2.20 -7.40
N GLY A 124 7.80 -2.97 -6.84
CA GLY A 124 7.79 -3.25 -5.41
C GLY A 124 7.12 -4.59 -5.17
N GLU A 125 6.95 -4.90 -3.91
CA GLU A 125 6.31 -6.12 -3.46
C GLU A 125 5.12 -5.77 -2.58
N ILE A 126 4.00 -6.44 -2.80
CA ILE A 126 2.82 -6.29 -1.97
C ILE A 126 2.31 -7.66 -1.54
N GLU A 127 1.61 -7.67 -0.45
CA GLU A 127 0.96 -8.85 0.08
C GLU A 127 -0.53 -8.64 0.19
N LEU A 128 -1.29 -9.57 -0.37
CA LEU A 128 -2.75 -9.52 -0.41
C LEU A 128 -3.39 -10.63 0.40
#